data_9f2c0ae6fde112b1c2898ad72a32fea4
#
_entry.id   9f2c0ae6fde112b1c2898ad72a32fea4
#
_cell.length_a   1.000
_cell.length_b   1.000
_cell.length_c   1.000
_cell.angle_alpha   90.00
_cell.angle_beta   90.00
_cell.angle_gamma   90.00
#
_symmetry.space_group_name_H-M   'P 1'
#
loop_
_entity.id
_entity.type
_entity.pdbx_description
1 polymer ?
#
loop_
_entity_poly.entity_id
_entity_poly.type
_entity_poly.pdbx_seq_one_letter_code
_entity_poly.pdbx_strand_id
1 'polypeptide(L)'
;MVYKLILIEKSQIALLYFKNKLISLIMEHTLYRVNDIYLGKISSVLSSLDAAFVILNPVSKNGFISFNHFRDGLNFDCPTMSTNKNILAQIIREPTGTKGPTLSCDINLLGKYMVILPFSKSIQTSKKVEIESNKEYLRAIGHLLINPKEMGIIVKLKTTNANINFLIREIQVLKSRWRKITKKAYEKPKPSLITKRKVFLHKILQDYANLNFNFIVIDSHEGALQVKNILTKIHGFKNGSSLKIEFHRNQFSLITYYLIDVLLLEIMKPRVNLCRGGYIIIEKTEALTTIDVNSGSFTNLPNSRQTSLWVNYSAIHEIIKQIRLRNIGGIIIIDFIDSSNYQDQMKLLRYMSRLMLKDYVQCRIIQMSELGLVELTRSRHGQSVYDAFSRKCTICNGLGYLTFNLNTRTNINYELILDPFFNYHKRLYDRIGNLYN
;
A
#
# COMPACT_ATOMS: atom_id res chain seq x y z
N MET A 1 -20.88 16.53 0.96
CA MET A 1 -19.68 15.90 1.58
C MET A 1 -18.46 16.39 0.81
N VAL A 2 -17.45 16.97 1.49
CA VAL A 2 -16.33 17.64 0.81
C VAL A 2 -15.08 16.77 0.96
N TYR A 3 -14.66 16.13 -0.14
CA TYR A 3 -13.37 15.46 -0.23
C TYR A 3 -12.36 16.37 -0.93
N LYS A 4 -11.17 16.50 -0.35
CA LYS A 4 -10.03 17.22 -0.92
C LYS A 4 -8.85 16.25 -1.10
N LEU A 5 -8.30 16.19 -2.31
CA LEU A 5 -7.14 15.39 -2.65
C LEU A 5 -5.96 16.32 -2.95
N ILE A 6 -4.83 16.10 -2.27
CA ILE A 6 -3.60 16.83 -2.51
C ILE A 6 -2.60 15.87 -3.12
N LEU A 7 -2.03 16.23 -4.26
CA LEU A 7 -1.10 15.41 -5.03
C LEU A 7 0.23 16.14 -5.17
N ILE A 8 1.29 15.53 -4.65
CA ILE A 8 2.65 16.02 -4.76
C ILE A 8 3.41 15.07 -5.67
N GLU A 9 3.48 15.43 -6.95
CA GLU A 9 4.02 14.56 -7.98
C GLU A 9 5.52 14.34 -7.81
N LYS A 10 6.28 15.39 -7.47
CA LYS A 10 7.73 15.31 -7.25
C LYS A 10 8.11 14.30 -6.16
N SER A 11 7.40 14.33 -5.05
CA SER A 11 7.64 13.43 -3.92
C SER A 11 6.78 12.16 -3.95
N GLN A 12 5.87 12.03 -4.93
CA GLN A 12 4.91 10.93 -5.08
C GLN A 12 4.08 10.68 -3.81
N ILE A 13 3.60 11.76 -3.20
CA ILE A 13 2.77 11.76 -2.01
C ILE A 13 1.36 12.18 -2.38
N ALA A 14 0.36 11.44 -1.89
CA ALA A 14 -1.05 11.81 -2.00
C ALA A 14 -1.68 11.87 -0.60
N LEU A 15 -2.37 12.96 -0.31
CA LEU A 15 -3.10 13.19 0.92
C LEU A 15 -4.59 13.30 0.63
N LEU A 16 -5.39 12.49 1.31
CA LEU A 16 -6.84 12.55 1.21
C LEU A 16 -7.44 13.14 2.48
N TYR A 17 -8.14 14.25 2.33
CA TYR A 17 -8.87 14.92 3.39
C TYR A 17 -10.38 14.76 3.22
N PHE A 18 -11.08 14.64 4.35
CA PHE A 18 -12.53 14.72 4.44
C PHE A 18 -12.90 15.72 5.54
N LYS A 19 -13.68 16.75 5.21
CA LYS A 19 -14.03 17.81 6.17
C LYS A 19 -12.81 18.33 6.95
N ASN A 20 -11.73 18.64 6.25
CA ASN A 20 -10.43 19.11 6.78
C ASN A 20 -9.68 18.12 7.73
N LYS A 21 -10.14 16.88 7.87
CA LYS A 21 -9.42 15.83 8.59
C LYS A 21 -8.70 14.92 7.61
N LEU A 22 -7.42 14.63 7.86
CA LEU A 22 -6.64 13.69 7.06
C LEU A 22 -7.17 12.27 7.29
N ILE A 23 -7.55 11.59 6.18
CA ILE A 23 -8.08 10.22 6.21
C ILE A 23 -7.03 9.21 5.75
N SER A 24 -6.26 9.58 4.72
CA SER A 24 -5.30 8.67 4.11
C SER A 24 -4.09 9.42 3.60
N LEU A 25 -2.94 8.82 3.82
CA LEU A 25 -1.64 9.24 3.31
C LEU A 25 -1.09 8.09 2.47
N ILE A 26 -0.84 8.34 1.19
CA ILE A 26 -0.25 7.36 0.27
C ILE A 26 1.06 7.91 -0.25
N MET A 27 2.07 7.05 -0.25
CA MET A 27 3.39 7.37 -0.76
C MET A 27 3.88 6.26 -1.68
N GLU A 28 4.54 6.65 -2.74
CA GLU A 28 5.12 5.73 -3.70
C GLU A 28 6.61 6.01 -3.91
N HIS A 29 7.41 5.78 -2.86
CA HIS A 29 8.88 5.96 -2.91
C HIS A 29 9.66 4.71 -3.28
N THR A 30 9.00 3.63 -3.71
CA THR A 30 9.69 2.39 -4.04
C THR A 30 10.33 2.42 -5.42
N LEU A 31 11.60 2.01 -5.49
CA LEU A 31 12.29 1.70 -6.74
C LEU A 31 11.58 0.56 -7.50
N TYR A 32 10.98 -0.36 -6.76
CA TYR A 32 10.32 -1.56 -7.24
C TYR A 32 8.85 -1.55 -6.91
N ARG A 33 7.98 -1.57 -7.92
CA ARG A 33 6.53 -1.53 -7.76
C ARG A 33 5.89 -2.82 -8.24
N VAL A 34 4.83 -3.25 -7.56
CA VAL A 34 4.04 -4.40 -8.00
C VAL A 34 3.55 -4.19 -9.44
N ASN A 35 3.73 -5.23 -10.27
CA ASN A 35 3.45 -5.29 -11.72
C ASN A 35 4.42 -4.51 -12.63
N ASP A 36 5.50 -3.94 -12.13
CA ASP A 36 6.61 -3.52 -12.98
C ASP A 36 7.31 -4.74 -13.57
N ILE A 37 7.75 -4.64 -14.82
CA ILE A 37 8.41 -5.73 -15.53
C ILE A 37 9.87 -5.33 -15.79
N TYR A 38 10.76 -6.19 -15.34
CA TYR A 38 12.22 -6.04 -15.45
C TYR A 38 12.81 -7.16 -16.31
N LEU A 39 13.85 -6.82 -17.05
CA LEU A 39 14.84 -7.79 -17.47
C LEU A 39 15.83 -7.93 -16.32
N GLY A 40 15.90 -9.11 -15.71
CA GLY A 40 16.81 -9.42 -14.61
C GLY A 40 17.84 -10.46 -15.02
N LYS A 41 18.94 -10.57 -14.25
CA LYS A 41 19.98 -11.57 -14.42
C LYS A 41 20.07 -12.45 -13.17
N ILE A 42 20.02 -13.76 -13.33
CA ILE A 42 20.16 -14.71 -12.20
C ILE A 42 21.56 -14.57 -11.61
N SER A 43 21.64 -14.24 -10.32
CA SER A 43 22.91 -14.13 -9.58
C SER A 43 23.31 -15.41 -8.91
N SER A 44 22.38 -16.07 -8.24
CA SER A 44 22.60 -17.32 -7.53
C SER A 44 21.35 -18.16 -7.50
N VAL A 45 21.52 -19.47 -7.54
CA VAL A 45 20.46 -20.48 -7.42
C VAL A 45 20.62 -21.16 -6.10
N LEU A 46 19.52 -21.27 -5.34
CA LEU A 46 19.44 -21.88 -4.02
C LEU A 46 18.57 -23.15 -4.12
N SER A 47 19.19 -24.27 -4.45
CA SER A 47 18.46 -25.55 -4.61
C SER A 47 17.77 -26.00 -3.32
N SER A 48 18.35 -25.70 -2.16
CA SER A 48 17.77 -26.05 -0.85
C SER A 48 16.47 -25.29 -0.51
N LEU A 49 16.21 -24.17 -1.19
CA LEU A 49 15.02 -23.32 -0.98
C LEU A 49 14.09 -23.28 -2.20
N ASP A 50 14.38 -24.07 -3.21
CA ASP A 50 13.68 -24.02 -4.51
C ASP A 50 13.49 -22.60 -5.03
N ALA A 51 14.57 -21.81 -5.02
CA ALA A 51 14.53 -20.39 -5.32
C ALA A 51 15.83 -19.88 -5.97
N ALA A 52 15.77 -18.69 -6.54
CA ALA A 52 16.93 -17.97 -7.05
C ALA A 52 16.90 -16.49 -6.69
N PHE A 53 18.08 -15.89 -6.61
CA PHE A 53 18.23 -14.44 -6.54
C PHE A 53 18.50 -13.85 -7.93
N VAL A 54 17.88 -12.70 -8.19
CA VAL A 54 17.91 -12.02 -9.50
C VAL A 54 18.36 -10.58 -9.33
N ILE A 55 19.38 -10.19 -10.04
CA ILE A 55 19.81 -8.80 -10.13
C ILE A 55 18.87 -8.06 -11.08
N LEU A 56 18.15 -7.07 -10.58
CA LEU A 56 17.28 -6.17 -11.35
C LEU A 56 17.97 -4.85 -11.65
N ASN A 57 18.78 -4.37 -10.70
CA ASN A 57 19.60 -3.19 -10.79
C ASN A 57 20.87 -3.42 -9.95
N PRO A 58 22.07 -3.08 -10.45
CA PRO A 58 23.33 -3.30 -9.72
C PRO A 58 23.43 -2.61 -8.34
N VAL A 59 22.70 -1.50 -8.16
CA VAL A 59 22.80 -0.65 -6.94
C VAL A 59 21.77 -1.04 -5.87
N SER A 60 20.84 -1.93 -6.19
CA SER A 60 19.70 -2.23 -5.30
C SER A 60 19.67 -3.69 -4.87
N LYS A 61 18.79 -4.00 -3.92
CA LYS A 61 18.61 -5.37 -3.41
C LYS A 61 18.18 -6.32 -4.52
N ASN A 62 18.75 -7.52 -4.52
CA ASN A 62 18.37 -8.58 -5.44
C ASN A 62 16.91 -9.01 -5.23
N GLY A 63 16.23 -9.32 -6.33
CA GLY A 63 14.90 -9.90 -6.30
C GLY A 63 14.96 -11.39 -5.96
N PHE A 64 13.92 -11.90 -5.33
CA PHE A 64 13.73 -13.31 -4.99
C PHE A 64 12.67 -13.92 -5.91
N ILE A 65 12.97 -15.07 -6.52
CA ILE A 65 12.03 -15.84 -7.33
C ILE A 65 12.02 -17.29 -6.87
N SER A 66 10.83 -17.85 -6.58
CA SER A 66 10.64 -19.27 -6.32
C SER A 66 10.56 -20.06 -7.63
N PHE A 67 10.99 -21.33 -7.64
CA PHE A 67 10.92 -22.21 -8.81
C PHE A 67 9.50 -22.36 -9.36
N ASN A 68 8.48 -22.38 -8.50
CA ASN A 68 7.08 -22.42 -8.92
C ASN A 68 6.64 -21.21 -9.77
N HIS A 69 7.38 -20.11 -9.68
CA HIS A 69 7.13 -18.88 -10.43
C HIS A 69 8.19 -18.62 -11.51
N PHE A 70 9.06 -19.61 -11.75
CA PHE A 70 10.09 -19.52 -12.76
C PHE A 70 9.60 -20.12 -14.09
N ARG A 71 9.81 -19.41 -15.16
CA ARG A 71 9.70 -19.88 -16.54
C ARG A 71 10.80 -19.23 -17.36
N ASP A 72 11.32 -19.98 -18.32
CA ASP A 72 12.26 -19.42 -19.27
C ASP A 72 11.54 -18.39 -20.14
N GLY A 73 11.80 -17.13 -19.93
CA GLY A 73 10.97 -16.00 -20.38
C GLY A 73 10.96 -15.75 -21.89
N LEU A 74 11.69 -16.52 -22.67
CA LEU A 74 11.79 -16.36 -24.15
C LEU A 74 11.72 -17.68 -24.90
N ASN A 75 12.03 -18.82 -24.26
CA ASN A 75 11.91 -20.15 -24.85
C ASN A 75 11.04 -21.02 -23.96
N PHE A 76 10.06 -21.66 -24.57
CA PHE A 76 9.01 -22.46 -23.91
C PHE A 76 9.48 -23.83 -23.39
N ASP A 77 10.74 -24.19 -23.60
CA ASP A 77 11.29 -25.49 -23.24
C ASP A 77 11.92 -25.45 -21.84
N CYS A 78 11.80 -26.54 -21.12
CA CYS A 78 12.17 -26.80 -19.72
C CYS A 78 13.26 -25.87 -19.12
N PRO A 79 12.96 -25.23 -18.00
CA PRO A 79 13.86 -24.22 -17.42
C PRO A 79 15.02 -24.87 -16.65
N THR A 80 16.19 -24.94 -17.23
CA THR A 80 17.41 -25.07 -16.42
C THR A 80 17.76 -23.71 -15.83
N MET A 81 17.61 -23.58 -14.53
CA MET A 81 18.08 -22.40 -13.82
C MET A 81 19.61 -22.40 -13.81
N SER A 82 20.22 -21.65 -14.70
CA SER A 82 21.65 -21.42 -14.71
C SER A 82 21.97 -20.01 -14.25
N THR A 83 23.03 -19.85 -13.50
CA THR A 83 23.58 -18.53 -13.13
C THR A 83 23.93 -17.75 -14.38
N ASN A 84 23.85 -16.43 -14.30
CA ASN A 84 24.15 -15.51 -15.39
C ASN A 84 23.10 -15.44 -16.53
N LYS A 85 22.01 -16.19 -16.48
CA LYS A 85 20.93 -16.14 -17.47
C LYS A 85 20.06 -14.91 -17.29
N ASN A 86 19.66 -14.28 -18.40
CA ASN A 86 18.71 -13.19 -18.39
C ASN A 86 17.28 -13.73 -18.37
N ILE A 87 16.44 -13.16 -17.49
CA ILE A 87 15.03 -13.53 -17.35
C ILE A 87 14.15 -12.30 -17.37
N LEU A 88 12.96 -12.43 -17.96
CA LEU A 88 11.93 -11.42 -17.90
C LEU A 88 11.04 -11.69 -16.66
N ALA A 89 11.07 -10.79 -15.69
CA ALA A 89 10.39 -11.00 -14.43
C ALA A 89 9.49 -9.81 -14.07
N GLN A 90 8.33 -10.12 -13.49
CA GLN A 90 7.38 -9.16 -12.96
C GLN A 90 7.42 -9.15 -11.43
N ILE A 91 7.34 -7.98 -10.83
CA ILE A 91 7.31 -7.83 -9.39
C ILE A 91 5.90 -8.19 -8.87
N ILE A 92 5.83 -9.19 -7.97
CA ILE A 92 4.60 -9.59 -7.28
C ILE A 92 4.46 -8.86 -5.95
N ARG A 93 5.58 -8.71 -5.21
CA ARG A 93 5.61 -8.02 -3.92
C ARG A 93 6.75 -7.04 -3.89
N GLU A 94 6.48 -5.87 -3.33
CA GLU A 94 7.47 -4.83 -3.11
C GLU A 94 8.47 -5.24 -2.02
N PRO A 95 9.71 -4.70 -2.04
CA PRO A 95 10.70 -4.97 -1.02
C PRO A 95 10.20 -4.49 0.35
N THR A 96 10.53 -5.21 1.41
CA THR A 96 10.17 -4.85 2.78
C THR A 96 11.41 -4.93 3.68
N GLY A 97 11.70 -3.87 4.42
CA GLY A 97 12.83 -3.82 5.35
C GLY A 97 14.13 -4.34 4.73
N THR A 98 14.61 -5.49 5.19
CA THR A 98 15.83 -6.14 4.70
C THR A 98 15.61 -6.99 3.45
N LYS A 99 14.37 -7.42 3.14
CA LYS A 99 14.04 -8.35 2.04
C LYS A 99 13.89 -7.62 0.71
N GLY A 100 14.45 -8.20 -0.35
CA GLY A 100 14.28 -7.74 -1.72
C GLY A 100 12.86 -8.00 -2.29
N PRO A 101 12.54 -7.51 -3.50
CA PRO A 101 11.24 -7.74 -4.13
C PRO A 101 11.05 -9.21 -4.49
N THR A 102 9.80 -9.71 -4.39
CA THR A 102 9.44 -11.03 -4.89
C THR A 102 9.03 -10.95 -6.34
N LEU A 103 9.54 -11.86 -7.16
CA LEU A 103 9.39 -11.88 -8.60
C LEU A 103 8.60 -13.10 -9.09
N SER A 104 8.04 -12.98 -10.28
CA SER A 104 7.50 -14.09 -11.08
C SER A 104 7.85 -13.90 -12.55
N CYS A 105 8.14 -14.99 -13.23
CA CYS A 105 8.20 -15.02 -14.70
C CYS A 105 6.82 -15.15 -15.34
N ASP A 106 5.78 -15.52 -14.56
CA ASP A 106 4.38 -15.49 -15.03
C ASP A 106 3.90 -14.03 -15.12
N ILE A 107 4.09 -13.45 -16.30
CA ILE A 107 3.74 -12.05 -16.52
C ILE A 107 2.24 -11.90 -16.71
N ASN A 108 1.65 -10.96 -15.95
CA ASN A 108 0.25 -10.62 -15.96
C ASN A 108 0.04 -9.19 -16.48
N LEU A 109 -0.53 -9.06 -17.68
CA LEU A 109 -0.84 -7.73 -18.24
C LEU A 109 -2.25 -7.30 -17.85
N LEU A 110 -2.32 -6.43 -16.86
CA LEU A 110 -3.56 -5.96 -16.27
C LEU A 110 -4.27 -4.95 -17.17
N GLY A 111 -5.51 -5.25 -17.56
CA GLY A 111 -6.47 -4.35 -18.17
C GLY A 111 -7.61 -3.97 -17.21
N LYS A 112 -8.60 -3.21 -17.70
CA LYS A 112 -9.80 -2.80 -16.96
C LYS A 112 -10.77 -3.97 -16.79
N TYR A 113 -11.06 -4.68 -17.87
CA TYR A 113 -12.03 -5.77 -17.95
C TYR A 113 -11.37 -7.15 -17.88
N MET A 114 -10.12 -7.27 -18.30
CA MET A 114 -9.42 -8.55 -18.40
C MET A 114 -7.94 -8.45 -18.05
N VAL A 115 -7.30 -9.62 -17.88
CA VAL A 115 -5.85 -9.77 -17.72
C VAL A 115 -5.35 -10.73 -18.76
N ILE A 116 -4.36 -10.35 -19.56
CA ILE A 116 -3.70 -11.26 -20.49
C ILE A 116 -2.55 -11.95 -19.78
N LEU A 117 -2.46 -13.26 -20.01
CA LEU A 117 -1.42 -14.16 -19.49
C LEU A 117 -0.61 -14.68 -20.68
N PRO A 118 0.50 -14.01 -21.07
CA PRO A 118 1.25 -14.36 -22.27
C PRO A 118 1.80 -15.79 -22.27
N PHE A 119 2.13 -16.31 -21.09
CA PHE A 119 2.74 -17.62 -20.90
C PHE A 119 1.77 -18.73 -20.46
N SER A 120 0.51 -18.41 -20.26
CA SER A 120 -0.54 -19.38 -19.94
C SER A 120 -1.38 -19.67 -21.20
N LYS A 121 -1.90 -20.88 -21.30
CA LYS A 121 -2.85 -21.28 -22.36
C LYS A 121 -4.28 -21.47 -21.81
N SER A 122 -4.57 -20.91 -20.62
CA SER A 122 -5.85 -21.12 -19.94
C SER A 122 -6.76 -19.90 -20.02
N ILE A 123 -8.06 -20.15 -20.14
CA ILE A 123 -9.10 -19.13 -19.99
C ILE A 123 -9.70 -19.29 -18.59
N GLN A 124 -9.59 -18.25 -17.79
CA GLN A 124 -10.02 -18.25 -16.40
C GLN A 124 -10.97 -17.07 -16.13
N THR A 125 -11.81 -17.22 -15.14
CA THR A 125 -12.64 -16.14 -14.60
C THR A 125 -12.06 -15.66 -13.26
N SER A 126 -12.28 -14.39 -12.95
CA SER A 126 -11.84 -13.82 -11.67
C SER A 126 -12.50 -14.55 -10.50
N LYS A 127 -11.74 -14.87 -9.44
CA LYS A 127 -12.24 -15.48 -8.19
C LYS A 127 -13.37 -14.70 -7.51
N LYS A 128 -13.62 -13.45 -7.91
CA LYS A 128 -14.71 -12.60 -7.39
C LYS A 128 -16.06 -12.91 -8.01
N VAL A 129 -16.13 -13.80 -8.99
CA VAL A 129 -17.37 -14.25 -9.63
C VAL A 129 -17.85 -15.48 -8.88
N GLU A 130 -18.94 -15.36 -8.13
CA GLU A 130 -19.48 -16.45 -7.28
C GLU A 130 -20.52 -17.27 -8.04
N ILE A 131 -21.33 -16.63 -8.90
CA ILE A 131 -22.42 -17.24 -9.63
C ILE A 131 -21.89 -18.05 -10.83
N GLU A 132 -22.21 -19.34 -10.91
CA GLU A 132 -21.68 -20.25 -11.95
C GLU A 132 -22.12 -19.85 -13.36
N SER A 133 -23.39 -19.47 -13.56
CA SER A 133 -23.86 -18.98 -14.85
C SER A 133 -23.06 -17.78 -15.39
N ASN A 134 -22.65 -16.89 -14.50
CA ASN A 134 -21.78 -15.76 -14.86
C ASN A 134 -20.37 -16.23 -15.21
N LYS A 135 -19.86 -17.28 -14.56
CA LYS A 135 -18.54 -17.83 -14.89
C LYS A 135 -18.53 -18.45 -16.29
N GLU A 136 -19.58 -19.22 -16.65
CA GLU A 136 -19.71 -19.83 -17.98
C GLU A 136 -19.82 -18.75 -19.06
N TYR A 137 -20.66 -17.76 -18.86
CA TYR A 137 -20.79 -16.63 -19.77
C TYR A 137 -19.46 -15.90 -19.98
N LEU A 138 -18.72 -15.62 -18.91
CA LEU A 138 -17.42 -14.95 -18.97
C LEU A 138 -16.35 -15.85 -19.62
N ARG A 139 -16.40 -17.16 -19.43
CA ARG A 139 -15.53 -18.12 -20.15
C ARG A 139 -15.80 -18.11 -21.64
N ALA A 140 -17.08 -18.13 -22.04
CA ALA A 140 -17.49 -18.06 -23.46
C ALA A 140 -16.98 -16.76 -24.11
N ILE A 141 -17.13 -15.62 -23.46
CA ILE A 141 -16.53 -14.35 -23.91
C ILE A 141 -15.00 -14.48 -24.05
N GLY A 142 -14.33 -15.11 -23.09
CA GLY A 142 -12.88 -15.33 -23.14
C GLY A 142 -12.45 -16.12 -24.38
N HIS A 143 -13.18 -17.19 -24.74
CA HIS A 143 -12.93 -18.00 -25.92
C HIS A 143 -13.16 -17.23 -27.23
N LEU A 144 -14.17 -16.35 -27.27
CA LEU A 144 -14.42 -15.50 -28.45
C LEU A 144 -13.33 -14.45 -28.67
N LEU A 145 -12.71 -13.97 -27.60
CA LEU A 145 -11.79 -12.83 -27.64
C LEU A 145 -10.33 -13.24 -27.86
N ILE A 146 -9.91 -14.41 -27.39
CA ILE A 146 -8.53 -14.88 -27.49
C ILE A 146 -8.49 -16.36 -27.87
N ASN A 147 -7.57 -16.68 -28.78
CA ASN A 147 -7.21 -18.07 -29.04
C ASN A 147 -6.33 -18.59 -27.88
N PRO A 148 -6.79 -19.60 -27.10
CA PRO A 148 -6.06 -20.12 -25.96
C PRO A 148 -4.72 -20.78 -26.33
N LYS A 149 -4.53 -21.16 -27.60
CA LYS A 149 -3.26 -21.70 -28.10
C LYS A 149 -2.15 -20.65 -28.09
N GLU A 150 -2.50 -19.37 -28.25
CA GLU A 150 -1.54 -18.27 -28.27
C GLU A 150 -1.27 -17.70 -26.88
N MET A 151 -2.31 -17.37 -26.14
CA MET A 151 -2.21 -16.69 -24.83
C MET A 151 -3.42 -17.02 -23.97
N GLY A 152 -3.24 -17.04 -22.65
CA GLY A 152 -4.35 -17.14 -21.70
C GLY A 152 -4.96 -15.79 -21.35
N ILE A 153 -6.14 -15.84 -20.73
CA ILE A 153 -6.88 -14.67 -20.27
C ILE A 153 -7.60 -14.94 -18.94
N ILE A 154 -7.63 -13.94 -18.07
CA ILE A 154 -8.53 -13.90 -16.92
C ILE A 154 -9.57 -12.83 -17.17
N VAL A 155 -10.85 -13.22 -17.26
CA VAL A 155 -11.97 -12.31 -17.47
C VAL A 155 -12.51 -11.85 -16.10
N LYS A 156 -12.67 -10.54 -15.93
CA LYS A 156 -13.13 -9.94 -14.67
C LYS A 156 -14.66 -9.80 -14.66
N LEU A 157 -15.26 -9.76 -13.46
CA LEU A 157 -16.70 -9.56 -13.28
C LEU A 157 -17.23 -8.30 -14.01
N LYS A 158 -16.45 -7.23 -14.05
CA LYS A 158 -16.82 -5.97 -14.74
C LYS A 158 -17.10 -6.14 -16.25
N THR A 159 -16.73 -7.27 -16.81
CA THR A 159 -16.93 -7.58 -18.25
C THR A 159 -18.40 -7.89 -18.56
N THR A 160 -19.21 -8.36 -17.60
CA THR A 160 -20.63 -8.69 -17.81
C THR A 160 -21.44 -7.52 -18.38
N ASN A 161 -21.12 -6.29 -17.97
CA ASN A 161 -21.83 -5.08 -18.36
C ASN A 161 -21.06 -4.24 -19.40
N ALA A 162 -20.03 -4.80 -20.04
CA ALA A 162 -19.18 -4.07 -20.95
C ALA A 162 -19.59 -4.30 -22.41
N ASN A 163 -19.58 -3.23 -23.22
CA ASN A 163 -19.78 -3.35 -24.65
C ASN A 163 -18.60 -4.11 -25.29
N ILE A 164 -18.92 -5.06 -26.18
CA ILE A 164 -17.94 -5.94 -26.83
C ILE A 164 -16.83 -5.17 -27.57
N ASN A 165 -17.16 -4.02 -28.17
CA ASN A 165 -16.18 -3.19 -28.85
C ASN A 165 -15.09 -2.65 -27.92
N PHE A 166 -15.42 -2.36 -26.65
CA PHE A 166 -14.42 -1.97 -25.66
C PHE A 166 -13.51 -3.13 -25.26
N LEU A 167 -14.06 -4.34 -25.20
CA LEU A 167 -13.32 -5.56 -24.91
C LEU A 167 -12.29 -5.86 -26.02
N ILE A 168 -12.73 -5.78 -27.26
CA ILE A 168 -11.85 -6.00 -28.43
C ILE A 168 -10.72 -4.97 -28.45
N ARG A 169 -11.03 -3.69 -28.24
CA ARG A 169 -10.00 -2.62 -28.17
C ARG A 169 -9.02 -2.87 -27.04
N GLU A 170 -9.49 -3.27 -25.87
CA GLU A 170 -8.62 -3.54 -24.73
C GLU A 170 -7.63 -4.67 -25.03
N ILE A 171 -8.09 -5.77 -25.66
CA ILE A 171 -7.21 -6.87 -26.06
C ILE A 171 -6.14 -6.42 -27.05
N GLN A 172 -6.53 -5.66 -28.07
CA GLN A 172 -5.58 -5.13 -29.04
C GLN A 172 -4.49 -4.27 -28.38
N VAL A 173 -4.89 -3.41 -27.45
CA VAL A 173 -3.97 -2.58 -26.65
C VAL A 173 -3.05 -3.45 -25.81
N LEU A 174 -3.56 -4.47 -25.12
CA LEU A 174 -2.75 -5.35 -24.27
C LEU A 174 -1.81 -6.24 -25.10
N LYS A 175 -2.27 -6.78 -26.24
CA LYS A 175 -1.40 -7.51 -27.18
C LYS A 175 -0.28 -6.62 -27.76
N SER A 176 -0.61 -5.38 -28.14
CA SER A 176 0.38 -4.41 -28.60
C SER A 176 1.40 -4.06 -27.49
N ARG A 177 0.92 -3.92 -26.23
CA ARG A 177 1.80 -3.71 -25.09
C ARG A 177 2.76 -4.89 -24.89
N TRP A 178 2.28 -6.12 -25.01
CA TRP A 178 3.11 -7.32 -24.94
C TRP A 178 4.22 -7.32 -26.00
N ARG A 179 3.86 -7.08 -27.26
CA ARG A 179 4.86 -6.98 -28.36
C ARG A 179 5.92 -5.93 -28.10
N LYS A 180 5.55 -4.77 -27.52
CA LYS A 180 6.51 -3.74 -27.12
C LYS A 180 7.43 -4.17 -25.98
N ILE A 181 6.92 -4.94 -25.02
CA ILE A 181 7.69 -5.49 -23.89
C ILE A 181 8.73 -6.48 -24.41
N THR A 182 8.31 -7.44 -25.22
CA THR A 182 9.22 -8.46 -25.79
C THR A 182 10.28 -7.82 -26.67
N LYS A 183 9.91 -6.89 -27.56
CA LYS A 183 10.88 -6.16 -28.38
C LYS A 183 11.93 -5.46 -27.54
N LYS A 184 11.52 -4.70 -26.52
CA LYS A 184 12.44 -4.01 -25.61
C LYS A 184 13.31 -4.97 -24.79
N ALA A 185 12.81 -6.14 -24.43
CA ALA A 185 13.57 -7.13 -23.69
C ALA A 185 14.70 -7.74 -24.56
N TYR A 186 14.45 -7.94 -25.85
CA TYR A 186 15.47 -8.41 -26.80
C TYR A 186 16.53 -7.34 -27.09
N GLU A 187 16.14 -6.08 -27.16
CA GLU A 187 17.05 -4.97 -27.48
C GLU A 187 18.01 -4.62 -26.33
N LYS A 188 17.68 -4.99 -25.08
CA LYS A 188 18.48 -4.60 -23.91
C LYS A 188 19.39 -5.72 -23.45
N PRO A 189 20.72 -5.53 -23.45
CA PRO A 189 21.68 -6.57 -23.04
C PRO A 189 21.85 -6.66 -21.51
N LYS A 190 21.48 -5.61 -20.74
CA LYS A 190 21.74 -5.49 -19.30
C LYS A 190 20.44 -5.49 -18.49
N PRO A 191 20.48 -5.94 -17.21
CA PRO A 191 19.37 -5.82 -16.30
C PRO A 191 18.80 -4.41 -16.26
N SER A 192 17.50 -4.26 -16.52
CA SER A 192 16.88 -2.95 -16.63
C SER A 192 15.35 -3.02 -16.53
N LEU A 193 14.74 -1.89 -16.18
CA LEU A 193 13.30 -1.73 -16.22
C LEU A 193 12.80 -1.73 -17.67
N ILE A 194 11.95 -2.68 -18.03
CA ILE A 194 11.32 -2.80 -19.37
C ILE A 194 10.04 -1.99 -19.42
N THR A 195 9.17 -2.16 -18.43
CA THR A 195 7.88 -1.45 -18.38
C THR A 195 7.56 -1.03 -16.96
N LYS A 196 7.37 0.27 -16.77
CA LYS A 196 6.87 0.83 -15.53
C LYS A 196 5.34 0.78 -15.52
N ARG A 197 4.74 0.41 -14.40
CA ARG A 197 3.30 0.55 -14.22
C ARG A 197 2.89 2.02 -14.35
N LYS A 198 1.61 2.26 -14.54
CA LYS A 198 1.00 3.57 -14.71
C LYS A 198 1.55 4.59 -13.71
N VAL A 199 1.69 5.82 -14.19
CA VAL A 199 2.09 6.99 -13.42
C VAL A 199 1.30 7.09 -12.11
N PHE A 200 1.94 7.51 -11.03
CA PHE A 200 1.40 7.74 -9.69
C PHE A 200 -0.01 8.36 -9.71
N LEU A 201 -0.21 9.45 -10.46
CA LEU A 201 -1.50 10.12 -10.58
C LEU A 201 -2.64 9.21 -11.04
N HIS A 202 -2.36 8.37 -12.04
CA HIS A 202 -3.37 7.45 -12.58
C HIS A 202 -3.79 6.38 -11.56
N LYS A 203 -2.84 5.89 -10.76
CA LYS A 203 -3.12 4.89 -9.71
C LYS A 203 -3.98 5.50 -8.63
N ILE A 204 -3.57 6.65 -8.08
CA ILE A 204 -4.31 7.33 -7.01
C ILE A 204 -5.74 7.66 -7.44
N LEU A 205 -5.91 8.24 -8.63
CA LEU A 205 -7.24 8.56 -9.14
C LEU A 205 -8.10 7.33 -9.42
N GLN A 206 -7.50 6.20 -9.79
CA GLN A 206 -8.21 4.94 -9.99
C GLN A 206 -8.59 4.27 -8.65
N ASP A 207 -7.72 4.30 -7.64
CA ASP A 207 -7.98 3.72 -6.32
C ASP A 207 -9.10 4.47 -5.61
N TYR A 208 -9.19 5.79 -5.80
CA TYR A 208 -10.23 6.64 -5.24
C TYR A 208 -11.33 7.03 -6.24
N ALA A 209 -11.46 6.30 -7.35
CA ALA A 209 -12.46 6.60 -8.39
C ALA A 209 -13.91 6.67 -7.88
N ASN A 210 -14.23 5.95 -6.81
CA ASN A 210 -15.57 5.91 -6.21
C ASN A 210 -15.89 7.13 -5.32
N LEU A 211 -14.89 7.99 -5.06
CA LEU A 211 -15.09 9.18 -4.23
C LEU A 211 -15.40 10.40 -5.10
N ASN A 212 -16.41 11.16 -4.70
CA ASN A 212 -16.74 12.42 -5.33
C ASN A 212 -15.85 13.52 -4.73
N PHE A 213 -14.79 13.91 -5.45
CA PHE A 213 -13.92 14.99 -5.05
C PHE A 213 -14.55 16.34 -5.32
N ASN A 214 -14.36 17.28 -4.41
CA ASN A 214 -14.69 18.69 -4.61
C ASN A 214 -13.46 19.48 -5.03
N PHE A 215 -12.29 19.15 -4.47
CA PHE A 215 -11.03 19.83 -4.72
C PHE A 215 -9.90 18.83 -4.97
N ILE A 216 -9.11 19.09 -6.00
CA ILE A 216 -7.83 18.40 -6.23
C ILE A 216 -6.75 19.49 -6.38
N VAL A 217 -5.75 19.45 -5.52
CA VAL A 217 -4.61 20.37 -5.55
C VAL A 217 -3.37 19.61 -5.97
N ILE A 218 -2.58 20.15 -6.87
CA ILE A 218 -1.38 19.50 -7.41
C ILE A 218 -0.21 20.49 -7.51
N ASP A 219 1.01 19.96 -7.38
CA ASP A 219 2.26 20.75 -7.40
C ASP A 219 2.82 21.01 -8.79
N SER A 220 2.27 20.39 -9.85
CA SER A 220 2.75 20.57 -11.24
C SER A 220 1.62 20.95 -12.19
N HIS A 221 1.91 21.87 -13.11
CA HIS A 221 0.95 22.27 -14.14
C HIS A 221 0.64 21.10 -15.10
N GLU A 222 1.67 20.37 -15.52
CA GLU A 222 1.50 19.19 -16.37
C GLU A 222 0.67 18.10 -15.69
N GLY A 223 0.89 17.88 -14.39
CA GLY A 223 0.11 16.97 -13.59
C GLY A 223 -1.37 17.38 -13.52
N ALA A 224 -1.69 18.67 -13.41
CA ALA A 224 -3.08 19.15 -13.40
C ALA A 224 -3.79 18.82 -14.72
N LEU A 225 -3.12 18.97 -15.85
CA LEU A 225 -3.65 18.59 -17.16
C LEU A 225 -3.82 17.06 -17.28
N GLN A 226 -2.85 16.28 -16.76
CA GLN A 226 -2.95 14.82 -16.75
C GLN A 226 -4.11 14.35 -15.86
N VAL A 227 -4.30 14.93 -14.67
CA VAL A 227 -5.42 14.63 -13.77
C VAL A 227 -6.75 14.89 -14.48
N LYS A 228 -6.91 16.04 -15.15
CA LYS A 228 -8.11 16.35 -15.93
C LYS A 228 -8.38 15.29 -17.00
N ASN A 229 -7.37 14.93 -17.79
CA ASN A 229 -7.47 13.91 -18.83
C ASN A 229 -7.78 12.50 -18.29
N ILE A 230 -7.27 12.15 -17.10
CA ILE A 230 -7.54 10.86 -16.47
C ILE A 230 -8.98 10.81 -15.97
N LEU A 231 -9.45 11.87 -15.32
CA LEU A 231 -10.81 11.92 -14.78
C LEU A 231 -11.88 11.91 -15.89
N THR A 232 -11.65 12.59 -17.02
CA THR A 232 -12.56 12.51 -18.17
C THR A 232 -12.67 11.06 -18.71
N LYS A 233 -11.57 10.28 -18.70
CA LYS A 233 -11.58 8.88 -19.13
C LYS A 233 -12.21 7.92 -18.13
N ILE A 234 -12.10 8.19 -16.82
CA ILE A 234 -12.63 7.31 -15.75
C ILE A 234 -14.13 7.52 -15.55
N HIS A 235 -14.58 8.77 -15.48
CA HIS A 235 -15.94 9.12 -15.08
C HIS A 235 -16.83 9.64 -16.21
N GLY A 236 -16.28 9.81 -17.42
CA GLY A 236 -17.03 10.47 -18.49
C GLY A 236 -17.47 11.89 -18.08
N PHE A 237 -16.61 12.63 -17.40
CA PHE A 237 -16.91 13.94 -16.84
C PHE A 237 -17.52 14.85 -17.91
N LYS A 238 -18.84 15.04 -17.86
CA LYS A 238 -19.51 16.12 -18.54
C LYS A 238 -19.13 17.43 -17.82
N ASN A 239 -18.83 18.47 -18.58
CA ASN A 239 -18.52 19.82 -18.10
C ASN A 239 -19.67 20.36 -17.23
N GLY A 240 -19.72 20.06 -15.95
CA GLY A 240 -20.81 20.43 -15.04
C GLY A 240 -20.64 19.93 -13.61
N SER A 241 -19.62 19.09 -13.35
CA SER A 241 -19.33 18.65 -11.98
C SER A 241 -18.62 19.75 -11.18
N SER A 242 -19.00 19.90 -9.90
CA SER A 242 -18.46 20.89 -8.95
C SER A 242 -16.98 20.68 -8.56
N LEU A 243 -16.24 19.86 -9.34
CA LEU A 243 -14.85 19.56 -9.10
C LEU A 243 -13.94 20.70 -9.55
N LYS A 244 -13.18 21.24 -8.60
CA LYS A 244 -12.12 22.21 -8.87
C LYS A 244 -10.76 21.53 -8.84
N ILE A 245 -9.98 21.66 -9.92
CA ILE A 245 -8.59 21.21 -10.02
C ILE A 245 -7.72 22.45 -9.98
N GLU A 246 -6.90 22.58 -8.95
CA GLU A 246 -6.08 23.75 -8.70
C GLU A 246 -4.60 23.38 -8.78
N PHE A 247 -3.87 24.16 -9.56
CA PHE A 247 -2.41 24.14 -9.54
C PHE A 247 -1.90 25.08 -8.44
N HIS A 248 -1.06 24.57 -7.56
CA HIS A 248 -0.49 25.35 -6.47
C HIS A 248 0.57 26.33 -6.98
N ARG A 249 0.29 27.61 -6.86
CA ARG A 249 1.16 28.70 -7.38
C ARG A 249 1.96 29.44 -6.31
N ASN A 250 1.83 29.06 -5.03
CA ASN A 250 2.51 29.75 -3.95
C ASN A 250 4.02 29.53 -3.98
N GLN A 251 4.78 30.46 -3.38
CA GLN A 251 6.23 30.37 -3.25
C GLN A 251 6.68 29.17 -2.40
N PHE A 252 5.86 28.75 -1.44
CA PHE A 252 6.13 27.59 -0.59
C PHE A 252 5.69 26.29 -1.29
N SER A 253 6.49 25.25 -1.12
CA SER A 253 6.12 23.91 -1.60
C SER A 253 4.83 23.42 -0.93
N LEU A 254 4.08 22.51 -1.59
CA LEU A 254 2.92 21.87 -0.96
C LEU A 254 3.26 21.15 0.35
N ILE A 255 4.48 20.62 0.48
CA ILE A 255 4.99 19.97 1.68
C ILE A 255 4.99 20.97 2.84
N THR A 256 5.56 22.13 2.64
CA THR A 256 5.65 23.19 3.65
C THR A 256 4.27 23.83 3.92
N TYR A 257 3.48 24.08 2.86
CA TYR A 257 2.17 24.70 3.00
C TYR A 257 1.18 23.86 3.83
N TYR A 258 1.21 22.53 3.67
CA TYR A 258 0.36 21.61 4.44
C TYR A 258 1.06 21.01 5.66
N LEU A 259 2.25 21.50 6.03
CA LEU A 259 3.04 21.01 7.18
C LEU A 259 3.17 19.48 7.20
N ILE A 260 3.43 18.89 6.03
CA ILE A 260 3.43 17.42 5.86
C ILE A 260 4.50 16.77 6.76
N ASP A 261 5.65 17.43 6.95
CA ASP A 261 6.71 16.92 7.83
C ASP A 261 6.22 16.80 9.28
N VAL A 262 5.48 17.78 9.77
CA VAL A 262 4.88 17.74 11.13
C VAL A 262 3.83 16.64 11.23
N LEU A 263 2.96 16.52 10.22
CA LEU A 263 1.96 15.46 10.14
C LEU A 263 2.59 14.07 10.16
N LEU A 264 3.69 13.87 9.44
CA LEU A 264 4.43 12.60 9.42
C LEU A 264 4.99 12.27 10.79
N LEU A 265 5.58 13.24 11.50
CA LEU A 265 6.08 13.05 12.85
C LEU A 265 4.97 12.67 13.83
N GLU A 266 3.80 13.31 13.73
CA GLU A 266 2.64 12.96 14.56
C GLU A 266 2.12 11.57 14.27
N ILE A 267 2.01 11.19 12.97
CA ILE A 267 1.55 9.87 12.56
C ILE A 267 2.53 8.77 13.02
N MET A 268 3.82 9.05 13.14
CA MET A 268 4.83 8.08 13.59
C MET A 268 4.90 7.89 15.10
N LYS A 269 4.29 8.75 15.91
CA LYS A 269 4.28 8.56 17.38
C LYS A 269 3.59 7.23 17.73
N PRO A 270 4.17 6.40 18.61
CA PRO A 270 3.53 5.15 19.02
C PRO A 270 2.23 5.39 19.77
N ARG A 271 2.16 6.38 20.63
CA ARG A 271 0.98 6.74 21.41
C ARG A 271 0.06 7.68 20.63
N VAL A 272 -1.23 7.32 20.59
CA VAL A 272 -2.31 8.12 20.00
C VAL A 272 -3.41 8.30 21.02
N ASN A 273 -3.69 9.55 21.37
CA ASN A 273 -4.72 9.88 22.34
C ASN A 273 -6.12 9.70 21.74
N LEU A 274 -7.04 9.14 22.52
CA LEU A 274 -8.45 9.03 22.22
C LEU A 274 -9.21 10.27 22.75
N CYS A 275 -10.41 10.47 22.25
CA CYS A 275 -11.30 11.47 22.82
C CYS A 275 -11.57 11.15 24.30
N ARG A 276 -11.49 12.16 25.16
CA ARG A 276 -11.84 12.07 26.60
C ARG A 276 -10.89 11.29 27.49
N GLY A 277 -9.61 11.12 27.10
CA GLY A 277 -8.55 10.72 28.03
C GLY A 277 -7.99 9.30 27.89
N GLY A 278 -8.60 8.42 27.08
CA GLY A 278 -8.01 7.13 26.71
C GLY A 278 -6.90 7.31 25.66
N TYR A 279 -6.10 6.28 25.42
CA TYR A 279 -5.08 6.27 24.39
C TYR A 279 -4.84 4.84 23.85
N ILE A 280 -4.28 4.76 22.68
CA ILE A 280 -3.80 3.51 22.08
C ILE A 280 -2.28 3.62 21.89
N ILE A 281 -1.59 2.48 21.99
CA ILE A 281 -0.17 2.35 21.69
C ILE A 281 -0.06 1.44 20.46
N ILE A 282 0.65 1.89 19.44
CA ILE A 282 0.85 1.15 18.19
C ILE A 282 2.33 0.87 18.03
N GLU A 283 2.70 -0.41 18.07
CA GLU A 283 4.07 -0.86 17.94
C GLU A 283 4.21 -1.82 16.77
N LYS A 284 5.26 -1.61 15.97
CA LYS A 284 5.57 -2.46 14.82
C LYS A 284 6.77 -3.32 15.14
N THR A 285 6.56 -4.62 15.19
CA THR A 285 7.64 -5.61 15.22
C THR A 285 8.07 -6.03 13.79
N GLU A 286 8.98 -6.94 13.65
CA GLU A 286 9.39 -7.47 12.33
C GLU A 286 8.26 -8.28 11.67
N ALA A 287 7.49 -9.04 12.44
CA ALA A 287 6.47 -9.97 11.93
C ALA A 287 5.06 -9.39 11.91
N LEU A 288 4.69 -8.60 12.93
CA LEU A 288 3.32 -8.15 13.15
C LEU A 288 3.28 -6.72 13.74
N THR A 289 2.10 -6.14 13.80
CA THR A 289 1.86 -4.88 14.51
C THR A 289 0.96 -5.15 15.70
N THR A 290 1.32 -4.69 16.87
CA THR A 290 0.52 -4.75 18.09
C THR A 290 -0.14 -3.40 18.35
N ILE A 291 -1.37 -3.43 18.86
CA ILE A 291 -2.12 -2.25 19.25
C ILE A 291 -2.73 -2.51 20.62
N ASP A 292 -2.30 -1.75 21.60
CA ASP A 292 -2.77 -1.83 22.98
C ASP A 292 -3.72 -0.67 23.27
N VAL A 293 -4.84 -0.94 23.95
CA VAL A 293 -5.91 0.02 24.27
C VAL A 293 -5.92 0.31 25.75
N ASN A 294 -5.70 1.55 26.12
CA ASN A 294 -5.66 2.00 27.52
C ASN A 294 -6.79 3.00 27.82
N SER A 295 -7.46 2.85 28.97
CA SER A 295 -8.49 3.79 29.44
C SER A 295 -7.92 5.15 29.87
N GLY A 296 -6.63 5.19 30.29
CA GLY A 296 -5.99 6.40 30.78
C GLY A 296 -6.76 7.00 31.96
N SER A 297 -6.99 8.30 31.90
CA SER A 297 -7.73 9.06 32.93
C SER A 297 -9.26 9.09 32.72
N PHE A 298 -9.80 8.26 31.83
CA PHE A 298 -11.24 8.24 31.57
C PHE A 298 -12.00 7.49 32.67
N THR A 299 -12.65 8.21 33.58
CA THR A 299 -13.37 7.68 34.74
C THR A 299 -14.82 8.19 34.85
N ASN A 300 -15.31 8.87 33.80
CA ASN A 300 -16.54 9.66 33.88
C ASN A 300 -17.85 8.86 33.80
N LEU A 301 -17.82 7.53 33.72
CA LEU A 301 -19.03 6.70 33.67
C LEU A 301 -19.19 5.90 34.97
N PRO A 302 -20.46 5.71 35.41
CA PRO A 302 -20.74 5.12 36.73
C PRO A 302 -20.37 3.62 36.80
N ASN A 303 -20.28 2.93 35.68
CA ASN A 303 -19.99 1.49 35.62
C ASN A 303 -18.73 1.17 34.82
N SER A 304 -17.84 0.36 35.40
CA SER A 304 -16.62 -0.14 34.75
C SER A 304 -16.89 -0.74 33.38
N ARG A 305 -17.93 -1.57 33.23
CA ARG A 305 -18.38 -2.17 31.97
C ARG A 305 -18.69 -1.12 30.89
N GLN A 306 -19.41 -0.06 31.24
CA GLN A 306 -19.76 1.01 30.30
C GLN A 306 -18.50 1.80 29.89
N THR A 307 -17.59 2.02 30.83
CA THR A 307 -16.32 2.68 30.58
C THR A 307 -15.48 1.89 29.59
N SER A 308 -15.27 0.59 29.83
CA SER A 308 -14.50 -0.29 28.92
C SER A 308 -15.11 -0.33 27.54
N LEU A 309 -16.42 -0.51 27.41
CA LEU A 309 -17.10 -0.52 26.11
C LEU A 309 -16.94 0.80 25.37
N TRP A 310 -17.10 1.92 26.05
CA TRP A 310 -17.00 3.23 25.41
C TRP A 310 -15.58 3.49 24.90
N VAL A 311 -14.56 3.16 25.72
CA VAL A 311 -13.15 3.30 25.32
C VAL A 311 -12.84 2.39 24.13
N ASN A 312 -13.28 1.13 24.18
CA ASN A 312 -13.08 0.19 23.07
C ASN A 312 -13.75 0.64 21.76
N TYR A 313 -14.96 1.19 21.81
CA TYR A 313 -15.61 1.78 20.61
C TYR A 313 -14.85 2.97 20.06
N SER A 314 -14.37 3.86 20.94
CA SER A 314 -13.55 5.01 20.54
C SER A 314 -12.21 4.55 19.95
N ALA A 315 -11.59 3.54 20.57
CA ALA A 315 -10.36 2.94 20.08
C ALA A 315 -10.52 2.33 18.70
N ILE A 316 -11.58 1.55 18.44
CA ILE A 316 -11.84 0.96 17.11
C ILE A 316 -11.84 2.03 16.01
N HIS A 317 -12.51 3.15 16.26
CA HIS A 317 -12.57 4.24 15.28
C HIS A 317 -11.17 4.81 14.97
N GLU A 318 -10.39 5.08 16.02
CA GLU A 318 -9.03 5.63 15.84
C GLU A 318 -8.06 4.56 15.29
N ILE A 319 -8.13 3.30 15.73
CA ILE A 319 -7.32 2.19 15.21
C ILE A 319 -7.48 2.07 13.70
N ILE A 320 -8.71 2.02 13.19
CA ILE A 320 -8.95 1.89 11.75
C ILE A 320 -8.42 3.10 10.99
N LYS A 321 -8.54 4.30 11.55
CA LYS A 321 -7.96 5.52 10.97
C LYS A 321 -6.43 5.43 10.94
N GLN A 322 -5.79 5.01 12.04
CA GLN A 322 -4.33 4.88 12.14
C GLN A 322 -3.77 3.78 11.24
N ILE A 323 -4.45 2.63 11.10
CA ILE A 323 -4.07 1.57 10.17
C ILE A 323 -4.02 2.10 8.73
N ARG A 324 -4.96 2.97 8.33
CA ARG A 324 -4.98 3.60 7.01
C ARG A 324 -3.91 4.67 6.87
N LEU A 325 -3.79 5.57 7.85
CA LEU A 325 -2.84 6.68 7.81
C LEU A 325 -1.40 6.17 7.76
N ARG A 326 -1.07 5.16 8.58
CA ARG A 326 0.28 4.57 8.64
C ARG A 326 0.51 3.52 7.56
N ASN A 327 -0.53 3.17 6.77
CA ASN A 327 -0.54 2.09 5.80
C ASN A 327 0.00 0.77 6.39
N ILE A 328 -0.49 0.42 7.59
CA ILE A 328 -0.13 -0.83 8.27
C ILE A 328 -0.72 -2.00 7.50
N GLY A 329 0.08 -3.01 7.20
CA GLY A 329 -0.35 -4.22 6.51
C GLY A 329 0.36 -5.46 7.07
N GLY A 330 -0.23 -6.62 6.84
CA GLY A 330 0.18 -7.89 7.41
C GLY A 330 -0.68 -8.29 8.59
N ILE A 331 -0.10 -8.95 9.58
CA ILE A 331 -0.78 -9.38 10.80
C ILE A 331 -0.85 -8.20 11.78
N ILE A 332 -2.01 -7.97 12.35
CA ILE A 332 -2.27 -6.92 13.35
C ILE A 332 -3.00 -7.59 14.51
N ILE A 333 -2.49 -7.41 15.72
CA ILE A 333 -3.09 -7.90 16.96
C ILE A 333 -3.52 -6.69 17.78
N ILE A 334 -4.77 -6.70 18.24
CA ILE A 334 -5.32 -5.63 19.07
C ILE A 334 -5.68 -6.22 20.43
N ASP A 335 -5.17 -5.58 21.47
CA ASP A 335 -5.51 -5.83 22.86
C ASP A 335 -6.52 -4.77 23.30
N PHE A 336 -7.79 -5.20 23.44
CA PHE A 336 -8.87 -4.35 23.93
C PHE A 336 -8.97 -4.44 25.45
N ILE A 337 -9.52 -3.39 26.09
CA ILE A 337 -9.84 -3.47 27.50
C ILE A 337 -10.85 -4.61 27.71
N ASP A 338 -10.57 -5.47 28.68
CA ASP A 338 -11.34 -6.69 28.97
C ASP A 338 -12.84 -6.44 29.07
N SER A 339 -13.58 -7.30 28.42
CA SER A 339 -15.03 -7.37 28.43
C SER A 339 -15.46 -8.79 28.74
N SER A 340 -15.98 -9.01 29.94
CA SER A 340 -16.43 -10.34 30.40
C SER A 340 -17.69 -10.82 29.66
N ASN A 341 -18.44 -9.94 28.98
CA ASN A 341 -19.69 -10.29 28.33
C ASN A 341 -19.46 -10.60 26.83
N TYR A 342 -19.70 -11.85 26.43
CA TYR A 342 -19.63 -12.31 25.05
C TYR A 342 -20.47 -11.47 24.06
N GLN A 343 -21.65 -11.01 24.49
CA GLN A 343 -22.51 -10.18 23.64
C GLN A 343 -21.84 -8.83 23.31
N ASP A 344 -21.12 -8.27 24.26
CA ASP A 344 -20.42 -6.99 24.06
C ASP A 344 -19.22 -7.16 23.14
N GLN A 345 -18.47 -8.27 23.27
CA GLN A 345 -17.39 -8.64 22.37
C GLN A 345 -17.90 -8.78 20.93
N MET A 346 -19.01 -9.48 20.73
CA MET A 346 -19.61 -9.65 19.40
C MET A 346 -20.11 -8.34 18.80
N LYS A 347 -20.63 -7.41 19.61
CA LYS A 347 -21.03 -6.07 19.16
C LYS A 347 -19.80 -5.26 18.70
N LEU A 348 -18.69 -5.31 19.45
CA LEU A 348 -17.43 -4.66 19.10
C LEU A 348 -16.89 -5.18 17.76
N LEU A 349 -16.82 -6.50 17.57
CA LEU A 349 -16.35 -7.10 16.32
C LEU A 349 -17.23 -6.74 15.13
N ARG A 350 -18.57 -6.74 15.29
CA ARG A 350 -19.50 -6.30 14.24
C ARG A 350 -19.30 -4.82 13.87
N TYR A 351 -19.12 -3.97 14.87
CA TYR A 351 -18.85 -2.55 14.65
C TYR A 351 -17.53 -2.33 13.90
N MET A 352 -16.49 -3.02 14.32
CA MET A 352 -15.18 -2.99 13.66
C MET A 352 -15.27 -3.44 12.21
N SER A 353 -15.94 -4.57 11.93
CA SER A 353 -16.15 -5.07 10.57
C SER A 353 -16.82 -4.02 9.66
N ARG A 354 -17.86 -3.35 10.14
CA ARG A 354 -18.58 -2.30 9.38
C ARG A 354 -17.66 -1.13 9.00
N LEU A 355 -16.78 -0.72 9.90
CA LEU A 355 -15.85 0.38 9.63
C LEU A 355 -14.74 -0.04 8.65
N MET A 356 -14.30 -1.31 8.73
CA MET A 356 -13.29 -1.87 7.83
C MET A 356 -13.76 -1.99 6.39
N LEU A 357 -15.05 -2.20 6.14
CA LEU A 357 -15.63 -2.21 4.78
C LEU A 357 -15.41 -0.89 4.01
N LYS A 358 -15.17 0.20 4.72
CA LYS A 358 -14.87 1.51 4.10
C LYS A 358 -13.42 1.66 3.67
N ASP A 359 -12.54 0.71 3.98
CA ASP A 359 -11.15 0.73 3.52
C ASP A 359 -11.07 0.23 2.07
N TYR A 360 -10.29 0.90 1.23
CA TYR A 360 -10.02 0.45 -0.14
C TYR A 360 -9.11 -0.79 -0.18
N VAL A 361 -8.34 -1.02 0.89
CA VAL A 361 -7.51 -2.21 1.07
C VAL A 361 -8.26 -3.27 1.85
N GLN A 362 -8.21 -4.51 1.38
CA GLN A 362 -8.89 -5.61 2.02
C GLN A 362 -8.31 -5.88 3.40
N CYS A 363 -9.14 -5.70 4.42
CA CYS A 363 -8.86 -6.00 5.81
C CYS A 363 -9.88 -7.02 6.31
N ARG A 364 -9.44 -8.02 7.10
CA ARG A 364 -10.30 -9.10 7.61
C ARG A 364 -9.98 -9.34 9.07
N ILE A 365 -11.01 -9.50 9.89
CA ILE A 365 -10.91 -10.08 11.23
C ILE A 365 -10.80 -11.59 11.03
N ILE A 366 -9.81 -12.21 11.64
CA ILE A 366 -9.61 -13.66 11.58
C ILE A 366 -10.38 -14.29 12.74
N GLN A 367 -10.05 -13.90 13.95
CA GLN A 367 -10.68 -14.40 15.16
C GLN A 367 -10.45 -13.45 16.35
N MET A 368 -11.12 -13.72 17.44
CA MET A 368 -10.77 -13.26 18.78
C MET A 368 -10.22 -14.46 19.54
N SER A 369 -9.00 -14.35 20.07
CA SER A 369 -8.35 -15.44 20.80
C SER A 369 -9.01 -15.66 22.16
N GLU A 370 -8.70 -16.78 22.82
CA GLU A 370 -9.11 -17.10 24.21
C GLU A 370 -8.60 -16.05 25.21
N LEU A 371 -7.50 -15.39 24.89
CA LEU A 371 -6.95 -14.29 25.69
C LEU A 371 -7.63 -12.94 25.45
N GLY A 372 -8.71 -12.88 24.65
CA GLY A 372 -9.40 -11.62 24.32
C GLY A 372 -8.74 -10.78 23.23
N LEU A 373 -7.63 -11.23 22.65
CA LEU A 373 -6.92 -10.51 21.59
C LEU A 373 -7.66 -10.63 20.26
N VAL A 374 -7.84 -9.50 19.57
CA VAL A 374 -8.45 -9.50 18.24
C VAL A 374 -7.37 -9.57 17.16
N GLU A 375 -7.42 -10.65 16.38
CA GLU A 375 -6.49 -10.92 15.29
C GLU A 375 -7.06 -10.44 13.95
N LEU A 376 -6.34 -9.56 13.27
CA LEU A 376 -6.72 -9.13 11.94
C LEU A 376 -5.57 -9.30 10.94
N THR A 377 -5.96 -9.39 9.68
CA THR A 377 -5.03 -9.29 8.56
C THR A 377 -5.45 -8.18 7.62
N ARG A 378 -4.50 -7.39 7.15
CA ARG A 378 -4.69 -6.39 6.11
C ARG A 378 -3.69 -6.62 4.98
N SER A 379 -4.17 -6.66 3.75
CA SER A 379 -3.30 -6.82 2.59
C SER A 379 -2.26 -5.69 2.54
N ARG A 380 -1.00 -6.04 2.26
CA ARG A 380 0.05 -5.03 2.09
C ARG A 380 -0.15 -4.33 0.75
N HIS A 381 -0.21 -3.00 0.78
CA HIS A 381 -0.41 -2.18 -0.42
C HIS A 381 0.54 -0.97 -0.38
N GLY A 382 1.73 -1.16 -0.94
CA GLY A 382 2.82 -0.18 -0.84
C GLY A 382 3.57 -0.26 0.49
N GLN A 383 4.42 0.73 0.73
CA GLN A 383 5.21 0.84 1.96
C GLN A 383 4.38 1.45 3.09
N SER A 384 4.64 1.03 4.32
CA SER A 384 4.12 1.73 5.48
C SER A 384 4.87 3.06 5.68
N VAL A 385 4.28 3.99 6.42
CA VAL A 385 4.93 5.27 6.76
C VAL A 385 6.26 5.03 7.45
N TYR A 386 6.34 4.03 8.33
CA TYR A 386 7.59 3.65 8.98
C TYR A 386 8.67 3.19 8.01
N ASP A 387 8.30 2.34 7.02
CA ASP A 387 9.27 1.83 6.04
C ASP A 387 9.79 2.92 5.10
N ALA A 388 8.98 3.95 4.84
CA ALA A 388 9.32 5.03 3.93
C ALA A 388 10.12 6.15 4.58
N PHE A 389 9.85 6.49 5.85
CA PHE A 389 10.39 7.68 6.50
C PHE A 389 11.21 7.40 7.75
N SER A 390 11.33 6.14 8.21
CA SER A 390 12.17 5.82 9.36
C SER A 390 13.30 4.86 9.02
N ARG A 391 14.35 4.93 9.84
CA ARG A 391 15.45 3.96 9.87
C ARG A 391 15.59 3.46 11.30
N LYS A 392 16.06 2.23 11.47
CA LYS A 392 16.40 1.72 12.81
C LYS A 392 17.41 2.67 13.46
N CYS A 393 17.19 2.95 14.73
CA CYS A 393 18.12 3.77 15.52
C CYS A 393 19.50 3.09 15.56
N THR A 394 20.55 3.84 15.26
CA THR A 394 21.92 3.31 15.26
C THR A 394 22.46 3.05 16.66
N ILE A 395 21.88 3.69 17.68
CA ILE A 395 22.31 3.55 19.08
C ILE A 395 21.72 2.28 19.69
N CYS A 396 20.40 2.10 19.65
CA CYS A 396 19.71 0.97 20.26
C CYS A 396 19.36 -0.15 19.26
N ASN A 397 19.69 -0.03 17.97
CA ASN A 397 19.34 -0.97 16.91
C ASN A 397 17.85 -1.37 16.87
N GLY A 398 16.98 -0.53 17.42
CA GLY A 398 15.54 -0.75 17.50
C GLY A 398 15.07 -1.40 18.80
N LEU A 399 15.94 -1.56 19.80
CA LEU A 399 15.58 -2.12 21.12
C LEU A 399 14.66 -1.18 21.93
N GLY A 400 14.73 0.14 21.70
CA GLY A 400 14.01 1.13 22.50
C GLY A 400 14.63 1.41 23.88
N TYR A 401 15.69 0.68 24.25
CA TYR A 401 16.39 0.81 25.51
C TYR A 401 17.88 1.03 25.26
N LEU A 402 18.51 1.80 26.14
CA LEU A 402 19.96 1.96 26.18
C LEU A 402 20.54 0.94 27.16
N THR A 403 21.53 0.18 26.71
CA THR A 403 22.29 -0.72 27.60
C THR A 403 23.38 0.06 28.29
N PHE A 404 23.43 -0.01 29.60
CA PHE A 404 24.51 0.57 30.42
C PHE A 404 25.61 -0.46 30.64
N ASN A 405 26.87 -0.08 30.41
CA ASN A 405 27.99 -0.89 30.84
C ASN A 405 28.04 -0.85 32.37
N LEU A 406 28.12 -2.01 33.02
CA LEU A 406 28.17 -2.10 34.48
C LEU A 406 29.36 -1.35 35.09
N ASN A 407 30.42 -1.14 34.32
CA ASN A 407 31.63 -0.42 34.73
C ASN A 407 31.49 1.11 34.68
N THR A 408 30.42 1.69 34.11
CA THR A 408 30.24 3.14 33.97
C THR A 408 29.08 3.67 34.79
N ARG A 409 28.80 3.06 35.96
CA ARG A 409 27.72 3.48 36.88
C ARG A 409 27.90 4.86 37.50
N THR A 410 29.01 5.55 37.23
CA THR A 410 29.26 6.91 37.74
C THR A 410 29.24 7.89 36.57
N ASN A 411 28.29 8.83 36.63
CA ASN A 411 28.21 10.04 35.81
C ASN A 411 27.88 9.89 34.31
N ILE A 412 26.69 9.39 33.98
CA ILE A 412 26.11 9.70 32.66
C ILE A 412 25.22 10.94 32.85
N ASN A 413 25.68 12.09 32.39
CA ASN A 413 24.87 13.29 32.21
C ASN A 413 23.88 12.98 31.07
N TYR A 414 22.60 12.76 31.42
CA TYR A 414 21.51 12.44 30.47
C TYR A 414 21.27 13.53 29.42
N GLU A 415 21.77 14.74 29.62
CA GLU A 415 21.61 15.88 28.73
C GLU A 415 22.43 15.78 27.43
N LEU A 416 23.51 15.00 27.40
CA LEU A 416 24.42 14.93 26.23
C LEU A 416 23.99 13.96 25.12
N ILE A 417 23.06 13.04 25.37
CA ILE A 417 22.64 12.01 24.40
C ILE A 417 21.42 12.45 23.59
N LEU A 418 20.70 13.46 24.01
CA LEU A 418 19.44 13.91 23.40
C LEU A 418 19.58 14.97 22.28
N ASP A 419 20.79 15.40 21.96
CA ASP A 419 20.99 16.71 21.38
C ASP A 419 20.87 16.91 19.84
N PRO A 420 21.07 16.00 18.91
CA PRO A 420 20.88 16.35 17.51
C PRO A 420 19.40 16.40 17.08
N PHE A 421 18.54 15.61 17.73
CA PHE A 421 17.12 15.54 17.37
C PHE A 421 16.25 16.56 18.10
N PHE A 422 16.56 16.84 19.36
CA PHE A 422 15.79 17.79 20.18
C PHE A 422 15.94 19.22 19.69
N ASN A 423 17.14 19.62 19.28
CA ASN A 423 17.41 20.96 18.76
C ASN A 423 16.77 21.19 17.38
N TYR A 424 16.64 20.15 16.55
CA TYR A 424 15.92 20.26 15.28
C TYR A 424 14.41 20.45 15.51
N HIS A 425 13.82 19.73 16.45
CA HIS A 425 12.41 19.83 16.82
C HIS A 425 12.09 21.18 17.50
N LYS A 426 12.96 21.66 18.41
CA LYS A 426 12.77 22.95 19.06
C LYS A 426 12.78 24.10 18.05
N ARG A 427 13.70 24.09 17.09
CA ARG A 427 13.73 25.08 15.99
C ARG A 427 12.53 25.02 15.07
N LEU A 428 11.91 23.86 14.90
CA LEU A 428 10.67 23.69 14.12
C LEU A 428 9.46 24.23 14.89
N TYR A 429 9.35 23.97 16.20
CA TYR A 429 8.30 24.51 17.06
C TYR A 429 8.39 26.03 17.20
N ASP A 430 9.59 26.57 17.36
CA ASP A 430 9.83 28.01 17.44
C ASP A 430 9.49 28.74 16.13
N ARG A 431 9.70 28.09 14.97
CA ARG A 431 9.25 28.62 13.68
C ARG A 431 7.73 28.59 13.51
N ILE A 432 7.05 27.62 14.08
CA ILE A 432 5.58 27.50 14.02
C ILE A 432 4.93 28.52 14.96
N GLY A 433 5.47 28.75 16.14
CA GLY A 433 4.99 29.78 17.07
C GLY A 433 5.03 31.19 16.51
N ASN A 434 6.00 31.47 15.63
CA ASN A 434 6.16 32.78 14.97
C ASN A 434 5.32 32.95 13.69
N LEU A 435 4.59 31.91 13.25
CA LEU A 435 3.67 31.98 12.10
C LEU A 435 2.20 32.15 12.51
N TYR A 436 1.89 32.06 13.80
CA TYR A 436 0.54 32.23 14.36
C TYR A 436 0.41 33.46 15.27
N ASN A 437 1.47 34.23 15.45
CA ASN A 437 1.48 35.64 15.92
C ASN A 437 1.78 36.52 14.68
#